data_0bf94c534fa9b4eb4fdc9fc7c8160fdb
#
_entry.id   0bf94c534fa9b4eb4fdc9fc7c8160fdb
#
_cell.length_a   1.000
_cell.length_b   1.000
_cell.length_c   1.000
_cell.angle_alpha   90.00
_cell.angle_beta   90.00
_cell.angle_gamma   90.00
#
_symmetry.space_group_name_H-M   'P 1'
#
loop_
_entity.id
_entity.type
_entity.pdbx_description
1 polymer ?
#
loop_
_entity_poly.entity_id
_entity_poly.type
_entity_poly.pdbx_seq_one_letter_code
_entity_poly.pdbx_strand_id
1 'polypeptide(L)'
;MAFSNLTLTRYSCRDYQNRLVEDEKIAQIIEAGRLAPSACNNHPTRVIVCDIPALKEKAAKAAHHFAKDGSVFGAPLVLLVCAKEQVAWTRKYDSMNAAQI
;
A
#
# COMPACT_ATOMS: atom_id res chain seq x y z
N MET A 1 5.21 -16.65 13.12
CA MET A 1 6.51 -15.96 13.25
C MET A 1 6.40 -14.90 14.32
N ALA A 2 7.35 -14.85 15.24
CA ALA A 2 7.33 -13.84 16.31
C ALA A 2 7.58 -12.44 15.74
N PHE A 3 6.94 -11.43 16.30
CA PHE A 3 7.06 -10.04 15.87
C PHE A 3 8.52 -9.57 15.84
N SER A 4 9.31 -9.97 16.85
CA SER A 4 10.73 -9.62 16.91
C SER A 4 11.52 -10.12 15.68
N ASN A 5 11.18 -11.30 15.17
CA ASN A 5 11.82 -11.82 13.96
C ASN A 5 11.45 -11.00 12.73
N LEU A 6 10.21 -10.53 12.65
CA LEU A 6 9.78 -9.67 11.55
C LEU A 6 10.55 -8.35 11.53
N THR A 7 10.76 -7.74 12.70
CA THR A 7 11.50 -6.49 12.79
C THR A 7 12.97 -6.64 12.37
N LEU A 8 13.56 -7.79 12.65
CA LEU A 8 14.95 -8.07 12.30
C LEU A 8 15.14 -8.44 10.82
N THR A 9 14.13 -9.07 10.22
CA THR A 9 14.25 -9.61 8.86
C THR A 9 13.65 -8.72 7.78
N ARG A 10 12.82 -7.74 8.14
CA ARG A 10 12.23 -6.84 7.15
C ARG A 10 13.31 -5.98 6.46
N TYR A 11 13.08 -5.64 5.22
CA TYR A 11 13.89 -4.67 4.49
C TYR A 11 13.02 -3.91 3.49
N SER A 12 13.52 -2.79 3.02
CA SER A 12 12.84 -2.02 1.98
C SER A 12 13.31 -2.48 0.62
N CYS A 13 12.48 -3.26 -0.07
CA CYS A 13 12.79 -3.77 -1.39
C CYS A 13 12.61 -2.68 -2.44
N ARG A 14 13.60 -2.49 -3.30
CA ARG A 14 13.57 -1.50 -4.38
C ARG A 14 13.89 -2.11 -5.74
N ASP A 15 13.75 -3.42 -5.85
CA ASP A 15 13.94 -4.15 -7.10
C ASP A 15 13.14 -5.45 -7.02
N TYR A 16 12.06 -5.53 -7.78
CA TYR A 16 11.11 -6.62 -7.71
C TYR A 16 11.23 -7.55 -8.90
N GLN A 17 10.96 -8.83 -8.67
CA GLN A 17 10.88 -9.81 -9.73
C GLN A 17 9.64 -9.56 -10.60
N ASN A 18 9.75 -9.86 -11.89
CA ASN A 18 8.61 -9.80 -12.79
C ASN A 18 7.78 -11.09 -12.67
N ARG A 19 7.13 -11.25 -11.52
CA ARG A 19 6.31 -12.41 -11.19
C ARG A 19 5.00 -11.94 -10.57
N LEU A 20 3.89 -12.42 -11.10
CA LEU A 20 2.57 -12.07 -10.59
C LEU A 20 2.40 -12.51 -9.15
N VAL A 21 1.73 -11.68 -8.37
CA VAL A 21 1.35 -12.02 -6.99
C VAL A 21 0.06 -12.81 -7.02
N GLU A 22 0.01 -13.94 -6.32
CA GLU A 22 -1.17 -14.78 -6.27
C GLU A 22 -2.34 -14.06 -5.60
N ASP A 23 -3.57 -14.29 -6.08
CA ASP A 23 -4.77 -13.63 -5.58
C ASP A 23 -4.96 -13.87 -4.08
N GLU A 24 -4.62 -15.03 -3.57
CA GLU A 24 -4.69 -15.34 -2.14
C GLU A 24 -3.80 -14.44 -1.30
N LYS A 25 -2.58 -14.18 -1.78
CA LYS A 25 -1.65 -13.29 -1.08
C LYS A 25 -2.14 -11.85 -1.10
N ILE A 26 -2.68 -11.41 -2.22
CA ILE A 26 -3.27 -10.08 -2.34
C ILE A 26 -4.42 -9.94 -1.33
N ALA A 27 -5.30 -10.94 -1.26
CA ALA A 27 -6.43 -10.94 -0.33
C ALA A 27 -5.96 -10.87 1.13
N GLN A 28 -4.91 -11.61 1.49
CA GLN A 28 -4.35 -11.58 2.84
C GLN A 28 -3.78 -10.21 3.20
N ILE A 29 -3.07 -9.59 2.26
CA ILE A 29 -2.49 -8.25 2.48
C ILE A 29 -3.60 -7.22 2.66
N ILE A 30 -4.62 -7.25 1.81
CA ILE A 30 -5.76 -6.34 1.90
C ILE A 30 -6.51 -6.52 3.22
N GLU A 31 -6.71 -7.77 3.65
CA GLU A 31 -7.39 -8.04 4.93
C GLU A 31 -6.58 -7.52 6.12
N ALA A 32 -5.28 -7.69 6.10
CA ALA A 32 -4.41 -7.13 7.14
C ALA A 32 -4.53 -5.60 7.21
N GLY A 33 -4.57 -4.94 6.05
CA GLY A 33 -4.79 -3.50 5.97
C GLY A 33 -6.16 -3.08 6.47
N ARG A 34 -7.20 -3.86 6.15
CA ARG A 34 -8.57 -3.60 6.61
C ARG A 34 -8.69 -3.64 8.13
N LEU A 35 -7.93 -4.51 8.78
CA LEU A 35 -7.95 -4.68 10.23
C LEU A 35 -7.08 -3.66 10.97
N ALA A 36 -6.30 -2.86 10.26
CA ALA A 36 -5.43 -1.86 10.87
C ALA A 36 -6.26 -0.79 11.60
N PRO A 37 -5.77 -0.28 12.73
CA PRO A 37 -6.48 0.76 13.48
C PRO A 37 -6.47 2.10 12.74
N SER A 38 -7.43 2.94 13.08
CA SER A 38 -7.49 4.31 12.56
C SER A 38 -8.00 5.25 13.65
N ALA A 39 -7.74 6.55 13.48
CA ALA A 39 -8.19 7.55 14.42
C ALA A 39 -9.71 7.51 14.57
N CYS A 40 -10.19 7.44 15.80
CA CYS A 40 -11.61 7.31 16.15
C CYS A 40 -12.32 6.13 15.48
N ASN A 41 -11.57 5.12 15.04
CA ASN A 41 -12.11 3.95 14.35
C ASN A 41 -12.94 4.30 13.11
N ASN A 42 -12.63 5.41 12.47
CA ASN A 42 -13.38 5.89 11.30
C ASN A 42 -13.08 5.10 10.02
N HIS A 43 -11.93 4.43 9.96
CA HIS A 43 -11.49 3.67 8.78
C HIS A 43 -11.65 4.47 7.47
N PRO A 44 -11.04 5.67 7.37
CA PRO A 44 -11.25 6.56 6.23
C PRO A 44 -10.44 6.15 4.99
N THR A 45 -9.59 5.16 5.11
CA THR A 45 -8.68 4.75 4.04
C THR A 45 -9.36 3.80 3.06
N ARG A 46 -8.91 3.87 1.82
CA ARG A 46 -9.27 2.95 0.75
C ARG A 46 -7.99 2.50 0.07
N VAL A 47 -7.94 1.24 -0.31
CA VAL A 47 -6.79 0.67 -1.02
C VAL A 47 -7.22 0.37 -2.45
N ILE A 48 -6.47 0.92 -3.41
CA ILE A 48 -6.67 0.62 -4.84
C ILE A 48 -5.60 -0.36 -5.25
N VAL A 49 -6.02 -1.51 -5.77
CA VAL A 49 -5.11 -2.56 -6.25
C VAL A 49 -4.75 -2.26 -7.70
N CYS A 50 -3.48 -1.97 -7.95
CA CYS A 50 -2.97 -1.66 -9.29
C CYS A 50 -2.18 -2.87 -9.80
N ASP A 51 -2.86 -3.81 -10.43
CA ASP A 51 -2.27 -5.06 -10.91
C ASP A 51 -2.24 -5.17 -12.45
N ILE A 52 -2.95 -4.30 -13.16
CA ILE A 52 -2.89 -4.23 -14.62
C ILE A 52 -1.92 -3.14 -15.08
N PRO A 53 -1.28 -3.28 -16.27
CA PRO A 53 -0.26 -2.32 -16.73
C PRO A 53 -0.71 -0.86 -16.73
N ALA A 54 -1.93 -0.58 -17.15
CA ALA A 54 -2.45 0.79 -17.21
C ALA A 54 -2.53 1.45 -15.83
N LEU A 55 -2.99 0.71 -14.82
CA LEU A 55 -3.07 1.22 -13.45
C LEU A 55 -1.70 1.37 -12.81
N LYS A 56 -0.79 0.42 -13.04
CA LYS A 56 0.59 0.50 -12.54
C LYS A 56 1.30 1.71 -13.12
N GLU A 57 1.10 2.02 -14.39
CA GLU A 57 1.68 3.19 -15.04
C GLU A 57 1.17 4.48 -14.42
N LYS A 58 -0.13 4.58 -14.16
CA LYS A 58 -0.71 5.74 -13.48
C LYS A 58 -0.18 5.91 -12.05
N ALA A 59 -0.04 4.81 -11.32
CA ALA A 59 0.54 4.82 -9.98
C ALA A 59 1.99 5.30 -10.01
N ALA A 60 2.77 4.84 -10.98
CA ALA A 60 4.16 5.25 -11.15
C ALA A 60 4.27 6.76 -11.43
N LYS A 61 3.39 7.30 -12.25
CA LYS A 61 3.35 8.75 -12.52
C LYS A 61 3.02 9.55 -11.24
N ALA A 62 2.11 9.05 -10.41
CA ALA A 62 1.77 9.70 -9.15
C ALA A 62 2.94 9.67 -8.16
N ALA A 63 3.73 8.61 -8.19
CA ALA A 63 4.88 8.41 -7.29
C ALA A 63 6.21 8.79 -7.96
N HIS A 64 6.24 9.84 -8.74
CA HIS A 64 7.36 10.18 -9.64
C HIS A 64 8.73 10.28 -8.95
N HIS A 65 8.79 10.56 -7.66
CA HIS A 65 10.05 10.60 -6.92
C HIS A 65 10.66 9.21 -6.71
N PHE A 66 9.84 8.18 -6.74
CA PHE A 66 10.26 6.80 -6.48
C PHE A 66 10.16 5.89 -7.69
N ALA A 67 9.56 6.39 -8.78
CA ALA A 67 9.39 5.62 -9.99
C ALA A 67 10.50 5.91 -10.98
N LYS A 68 11.11 4.86 -11.52
CA LYS A 68 12.09 4.94 -12.61
C LYS A 68 11.55 4.14 -13.78
N ASP A 69 11.81 4.64 -15.01
CA ASP A 69 11.43 3.95 -16.25
C ASP A 69 9.94 3.59 -16.32
N GLY A 70 9.09 4.46 -15.75
CA GLY A 70 7.64 4.25 -15.78
C GLY A 70 7.13 3.15 -14.84
N SER A 71 7.95 2.72 -13.90
CA SER A 71 7.57 1.69 -12.92
C SER A 71 7.98 2.06 -11.51
N VAL A 72 7.32 1.45 -10.53
CA VAL A 72 7.72 1.55 -9.12
C VAL A 72 8.64 0.36 -8.83
N PHE A 73 9.94 0.53 -9.09
CA PHE A 73 10.98 -0.50 -8.88
C PHE A 73 10.68 -1.83 -9.57
N GLY A 74 9.95 -1.81 -10.68
CA GLY A 74 9.56 -3.04 -11.39
C GLY A 74 8.51 -3.89 -10.68
N ALA A 75 7.81 -3.35 -9.72
CA ALA A 75 6.84 -4.09 -8.91
C ALA A 75 5.71 -4.64 -9.78
N PRO A 76 5.34 -5.94 -9.62
CA PRO A 76 4.21 -6.53 -10.35
C PRO A 76 2.86 -6.06 -9.82
N LEU A 77 2.83 -5.55 -8.59
CA LEU A 77 1.63 -5.08 -7.91
C LEU A 77 1.95 -3.79 -7.16
N VAL A 78 1.08 -2.81 -7.28
CA VAL A 78 1.16 -1.55 -6.52
C VAL A 78 -0.16 -1.35 -5.80
N LEU A 79 -0.09 -1.04 -4.52
CA LEU A 79 -1.25 -0.70 -3.71
C LEU A 79 -1.23 0.79 -3.41
N LEU A 80 -2.30 1.49 -3.78
CA LEU A 80 -2.48 2.90 -3.46
C LEU A 80 -3.36 3.02 -2.23
N VAL A 81 -2.84 3.64 -1.18
CA VAL A 81 -3.60 3.90 0.04
C VAL A 81 -4.13 5.33 -0.05
N CYS A 82 -5.45 5.46 -0.12
CA CYS A 82 -6.14 6.74 -0.28
C CYS A 82 -7.00 7.03 0.95
N ALA A 83 -7.24 8.31 1.20
CA ALA A 83 -8.10 8.76 2.29
C ALA A 83 -9.34 9.45 1.74
N LYS A 84 -10.49 9.26 2.40
CA LYS A 84 -11.72 9.98 2.07
C LYS A 84 -11.58 11.46 2.43
N GLU A 85 -12.02 12.33 1.55
CA GLU A 85 -12.00 13.77 1.81
C GLU A 85 -12.99 14.19 2.89
N GLN A 86 -14.18 13.61 2.86
CA GLN A 86 -15.28 13.98 3.75
C GLN A 86 -15.30 13.09 4.99
N VAL A 87 -14.34 13.33 5.85
CA VAL A 87 -14.27 12.67 7.15
C VAL A 87 -13.98 13.76 8.16
N ALA A 88 -14.91 14.13 8.96
CA ALA A 88 -14.83 15.12 10.02
C ALA A 88 -13.41 15.59 10.37
N TRP A 89 -13.16 15.88 11.62
CA TRP A 89 -11.87 16.43 12.09
C TRP A 89 -10.71 15.40 12.07
N THR A 90 -10.98 14.13 11.77
CA THR A 90 -9.96 13.08 11.80
C THR A 90 -8.99 13.12 10.62
N ARG A 91 -9.22 13.95 9.60
CA ARG A 91 -8.34 14.05 8.44
C ARG A 91 -6.90 14.42 8.78
N LYS A 92 -6.67 15.14 9.85
CA LYS A 92 -5.32 15.46 10.31
C LYS A 92 -4.49 14.23 10.65
N TYR A 93 -5.12 13.06 10.78
CA TYR A 93 -4.46 11.80 11.06
C TYR A 93 -4.32 10.90 9.83
N ASP A 94 -4.58 11.41 8.62
CA ASP A 94 -4.55 10.61 7.39
C ASP A 94 -3.20 9.92 7.18
N SER A 95 -2.11 10.64 7.38
CA SER A 95 -0.77 10.07 7.22
C SER A 95 -0.49 8.94 8.21
N MET A 96 -0.90 9.09 9.46
CA MET A 96 -0.75 8.05 10.48
C MET A 96 -1.59 6.83 10.13
N ASN A 97 -2.83 7.04 9.72
CA ASN A 97 -3.73 5.95 9.33
C ASN A 97 -3.15 5.17 8.16
N ALA A 98 -2.63 5.86 7.14
CA ALA A 98 -2.01 5.20 6.00
C ALA A 98 -0.76 4.41 6.40
N ALA A 99 0.05 4.94 7.30
CA ALA A 99 1.27 4.27 7.74
C ALA A 99 1.00 2.99 8.54
N GLN A 100 -0.18 2.85 9.13
CA GLN A 100 -0.57 1.67 9.90
C GLN A 100 -1.11 0.54 9.03
N ILE A 101 -1.42 0.80 7.79
CA ILE A 101 -1.90 -0.19 6.84
C ILE A 101 -0.73 -0.96 6.20
#